data_8b6e3035918ad49b2bd4418682859b4d
#
_entry.id   8b6e3035918ad49b2bd4418682859b4d
#
_cell.length_a   1.000
_cell.length_b   1.000
_cell.length_c   1.000
_cell.angle_alpha   90.00
_cell.angle_beta   90.00
_cell.angle_gamma   90.00
#
_symmetry.space_group_name_H-M   'P 1'
#
loop_
_entity.id
_entity.type
_entity.pdbx_description
1 polymer ?
#
loop_
_entity_poly.entity_id
_entity_poly.type
_entity_poly.pdbx_seq_one_letter_code
_entity_poly.pdbx_strand_id
1 'polypeptide(L)' 'MPAIDFTKTVYELCKDNVEIVKILEEIGFKEITKPNMLSTMGRYMTIPKGAKVKGFNIDEIKNEFIKRGYEIKE' A
#
# COMPACT_ATOMS: atom_id res chain seq x y z
N MET A 1 14.43 1.76 11.19
CA MET A 1 13.65 0.94 10.25
C MET A 1 12.44 1.73 9.78
N PRO A 2 12.14 1.72 8.49
CA PRO A 2 10.98 2.44 8.02
C PRO A 2 9.70 1.78 8.53
N ALA A 3 8.69 2.60 8.75
CA ALA A 3 7.39 2.12 9.19
C ALA A 3 6.34 2.45 8.14
N ILE A 4 5.35 1.60 8.00
CA ILE A 4 4.22 1.85 7.12
C ILE A 4 2.94 1.85 7.96
N ASP A 5 2.17 2.91 7.83
CA ASP A 5 0.93 3.08 8.58
C ASP A 5 -0.26 2.70 7.71
N PHE A 6 -0.86 1.56 8.03
CA PHE A 6 -1.99 1.03 7.25
C PHE A 6 -3.29 1.80 7.45
N THR A 7 -3.32 2.77 8.36
CA THR A 7 -4.49 3.64 8.52
C THR A 7 -4.47 4.83 7.56
N LYS A 8 -3.29 5.11 6.99
CA LYS A 8 -3.15 6.19 6.02
C LYS A 8 -3.59 5.73 4.63
N THR A 9 -3.94 6.70 3.79
CA THR A 9 -4.31 6.39 2.40
C THR A 9 -3.10 5.97 1.59
N VAL A 10 -3.35 5.24 0.52
CA VAL A 10 -2.31 4.81 -0.42
C VAL A 10 -1.57 6.04 -0.97
N TYR A 11 -2.31 7.11 -1.26
CA TYR A 11 -1.72 8.35 -1.75
C TYR A 11 -0.70 8.93 -0.76
N GLU A 12 -1.08 9.02 0.51
CA GLU A 12 -0.19 9.54 1.55
C GLU A 12 1.07 8.69 1.71
N LEU A 13 0.90 7.37 1.69
CA LEU A 13 2.02 6.45 1.85
C LEU A 13 3.00 6.55 0.67
N CYS A 14 2.47 6.58 -0.55
CA CYS A 14 3.29 6.62 -1.75
C CYS A 14 3.95 7.98 -1.96
N LYS A 15 3.30 9.05 -1.51
CA LYS A 15 3.86 10.39 -1.56
C LYS A 15 5.11 10.50 -0.70
N ASP A 16 5.08 9.89 0.48
CA ASP A 16 6.20 9.95 1.41
C ASP A 16 7.33 9.00 1.04
N ASN A 17 7.01 7.88 0.40
CA ASN A 17 7.99 6.86 0.08
C ASN A 17 7.63 6.16 -1.23
N VAL A 18 8.36 6.50 -2.30
CA VAL A 18 8.10 5.93 -3.63
C VAL A 18 8.38 4.43 -3.72
N GLU A 19 9.17 3.89 -2.80
CA GLU A 19 9.41 2.45 -2.75
C GLU A 19 8.12 1.68 -2.49
N ILE A 20 7.21 2.28 -1.73
CA ILE A 20 5.91 1.67 -1.43
C ILE A 20 5.12 1.43 -2.70
N VAL A 21 5.22 2.34 -3.68
CA VAL A 21 4.57 2.16 -4.99
C VAL A 21 5.01 0.85 -5.64
N LYS A 22 6.32 0.61 -5.66
CA LYS A 22 6.88 -0.59 -6.26
C LYS A 22 6.43 -1.86 -5.53
N ILE A 23 6.44 -1.80 -4.20
CA ILE A 23 6.03 -2.94 -3.39
C ILE A 23 4.56 -3.27 -3.66
N LEU A 24 3.69 -2.26 -3.69
CA LEU A 24 2.27 -2.46 -3.96
C LEU A 24 2.04 -3.03 -5.34
N GLU A 25 2.79 -2.57 -6.36
CA GLU A 25 2.71 -3.14 -7.70
C GLU A 25 3.07 -4.61 -7.71
N GLU A 26 4.13 -4.98 -7.02
CA GLU A 26 4.58 -6.38 -6.96
C GLU A 26 3.58 -7.27 -6.24
N ILE A 27 2.88 -6.73 -5.24
CA ILE A 27 1.84 -7.46 -4.52
C ILE A 27 0.62 -7.70 -5.41
N GLY A 28 0.34 -6.75 -6.32
CA GLY A 28 -0.78 -6.87 -7.24
C GLY A 28 -1.67 -5.65 -7.34
N PHE A 29 -1.35 -4.57 -6.66
CA PHE A 29 -2.10 -3.32 -6.73
C PHE A 29 -1.64 -2.48 -7.92
N LYS A 30 -1.77 -3.02 -9.12
CA LYS A 30 -1.21 -2.39 -10.32
C LYS A 30 -1.99 -1.14 -10.76
N GLU A 31 -3.28 -1.12 -10.54
CA GLU A 31 -4.13 -0.03 -11.00
C GLU A 31 -4.00 1.20 -10.12
N ILE A 32 -4.08 1.00 -8.80
CA ILE A 32 -4.06 2.11 -7.84
C ILE A 32 -2.71 2.82 -7.79
N THR A 33 -1.64 2.15 -8.24
CA THR A 33 -0.29 2.71 -8.22
C THR A 33 0.03 3.54 -9.46
N LYS A 34 -0.83 3.53 -10.46
CA LYS A 34 -0.65 4.40 -11.63
C LYS A 34 -0.84 5.87 -11.21
N PRO A 35 -0.05 6.80 -11.76
CA PRO A 35 -0.09 8.21 -11.31
C PRO A 35 -1.48 8.81 -11.26
N ASN A 36 -2.29 8.60 -12.29
CA ASN A 36 -3.65 9.16 -12.34
C ASN A 36 -4.56 8.58 -11.27
N MET A 37 -4.47 7.27 -11.05
CA MET A 37 -5.27 6.59 -10.04
C MET A 37 -4.78 6.91 -8.65
N LEU A 38 -3.47 7.02 -8.48
CA LEU A 38 -2.88 7.35 -7.19
C LEU A 38 -3.34 8.72 -6.69
N SER A 39 -3.37 9.71 -7.57
CA SER A 39 -3.75 11.07 -7.19
C SER A 39 -5.26 11.26 -7.02
N THR A 40 -6.07 10.32 -7.49
CA THR A 40 -7.53 10.37 -7.36
C THR A 40 -8.02 9.33 -6.37
N MET A 41 -8.11 8.07 -6.80
CA MET A 41 -8.60 6.99 -5.94
C MET A 41 -7.69 6.71 -4.75
N GLY A 42 -6.38 6.89 -4.93
CA GLY A 42 -5.42 6.67 -3.85
C GLY A 42 -5.65 7.54 -2.63
N ARG A 43 -6.29 8.68 -2.79
CA ARG A 43 -6.61 9.60 -1.70
C ARG A 43 -7.72 9.08 -0.79
N TYR A 44 -8.50 8.13 -1.28
CA TYR A 44 -9.63 7.55 -0.55
C TYR A 44 -9.39 6.10 -0.17
N MET A 45 -8.39 5.47 -0.77
CA MET A 45 -8.12 4.05 -0.59
C MET A 45 -7.01 3.84 0.45
N THR A 46 -7.23 2.89 1.35
CA THR A 46 -6.18 2.40 2.25
C THR A 46 -5.78 1.00 1.78
N ILE A 47 -4.63 0.52 2.25
CA ILE A 47 -4.18 -0.83 1.88
C ILE A 47 -5.18 -1.89 2.34
N PRO A 48 -5.71 -1.85 3.58
CA PRO A 48 -6.72 -2.83 3.98
C PRO A 48 -7.99 -2.78 3.13
N LYS A 49 -8.45 -1.60 2.76
CA LYS A 49 -9.61 -1.47 1.88
C LYS A 49 -9.33 -2.04 0.50
N GLY A 50 -8.15 -1.74 -0.05
CA GLY A 50 -7.74 -2.26 -1.34
C GLY A 50 -7.61 -3.77 -1.34
N ALA A 51 -7.08 -4.33 -0.27
CA ALA A 51 -6.96 -5.77 -0.12
C ALA A 51 -8.34 -6.43 -0.14
N LYS A 52 -9.30 -5.84 0.56
CA LYS A 52 -10.66 -6.35 0.61
C LYS A 52 -11.34 -6.33 -0.75
N VAL A 53 -11.16 -5.24 -1.49
CA VAL A 53 -11.74 -5.08 -2.83
C VAL A 53 -11.15 -6.10 -3.81
N LYS A 54 -9.83 -6.33 -3.72
CA LYS A 54 -9.14 -7.27 -4.60
C LYS A 54 -9.22 -8.72 -4.13
N GLY A 55 -9.69 -8.97 -2.92
CA GLY A 55 -9.72 -10.31 -2.36
C GLY A 55 -8.36 -10.80 -1.91
N PHE A 56 -7.45 -9.90 -1.61
CA PHE A 56 -6.12 -10.23 -1.11
C PHE A 56 -6.14 -10.44 0.40
N ASN A 57 -5.28 -11.32 0.89
CA ASN A 57 -5.12 -11.56 2.32
C ASN A 57 -4.24 -10.46 2.92
N ILE A 58 -4.80 -9.68 3.86
CA ILE A 58 -4.08 -8.57 4.48
C ILE A 58 -2.82 -9.03 5.23
N ASP A 59 -2.85 -10.21 5.83
CA ASP A 59 -1.68 -10.72 6.55
C ASP A 59 -0.52 -11.03 5.62
N GLU A 60 -0.81 -11.50 4.42
CA GLU A 60 0.22 -11.73 3.40
C GLU A 60 0.84 -10.41 2.95
N ILE A 61 0.02 -9.37 2.81
CA ILE A 61 0.51 -8.03 2.46
C ILE A 61 1.43 -7.50 3.55
N LYS A 62 1.01 -7.64 4.82
CA LYS A 62 1.84 -7.23 5.95
C LYS A 62 3.17 -7.96 5.95
N ASN A 63 3.15 -9.27 5.69
CA ASN A 63 4.38 -10.06 5.65
C ASN A 63 5.33 -9.61 4.54
N GLU A 64 4.81 -9.20 3.39
CA GLU A 64 5.64 -8.67 2.32
C GLU A 64 6.37 -7.41 2.74
N PHE A 65 5.69 -6.51 3.45
CA PHE A 65 6.34 -5.31 3.97
C PHE A 65 7.35 -5.64 5.06
N ILE A 66 7.03 -6.59 5.94
CA ILE A 66 7.94 -7.01 7.00
C ILE A 66 9.22 -7.61 6.40
N LYS A 67 9.10 -8.44 5.37
CA LYS A 67 10.26 -9.01 4.68
C LYS A 67 11.19 -7.94 4.13
N ARG A 68 10.64 -6.80 3.76
CA ARG A 68 11.39 -5.69 3.18
C ARG A 68 11.88 -4.70 4.23
N GLY A 69 11.73 -5.04 5.52
CA GLY A 69 12.25 -4.25 6.61
C GLY A 69 11.33 -3.18 7.17
N TYR A 70 10.04 -3.24 6.84
CA TYR A 70 9.06 -2.28 7.34
C TYR A 70 8.43 -2.75 8.65
N GLU A 71 8.20 -1.80 9.55
CA GLU A 71 7.34 -2.02 10.71
C GLU A 71 5.91 -1.67 10.32
N ILE A 72 4.95 -2.48 10.77
CA ILE A 72 3.54 -2.26 10.45
C ILE A 72 2.87 -1.50 11.58
N LYS A 73 2.26 -0.38 11.23
CA LYS A 73 1.41 0.40 12.15
C LYS A 73 -0.04 0.27 11.70
N GLU A 74 -0.93 0.08 12.65
CA GLU A 74 -2.36 -0.09 12.38
C GLU A 74 -3.22 0.86 13.19
#